data_0512839995a7c9c6e6c0ee3a3b3edeb9
#
_entry.id   0512839995a7c9c6e6c0ee3a3b3edeb9
#
_cell.length_a   1.000
_cell.length_b   1.000
_cell.length_c   1.000
_cell.angle_alpha   90.00
_cell.angle_beta   90.00
_cell.angle_gamma   90.00
#
_symmetry.space_group_name_H-M   'P 1'
#
loop_
_entity.id
_entity.type
_entity.pdbx_description
1 polymer ?
#
loop_
_entity_poly.entity_id
_entity_poly.type
_entity_poly.pdbx_seq_one_letter_code
_entity_poly.pdbx_strand_id
1 'polypeptide(L)'
;DEYRSEIELQLKAKELYNTFESTEEPSSEDMLQYAQMYASAYDGAKRSSHILFDSDDEATAQDVLNKINSGELDFAEAAKQYSKDTGSKDAGGDTGWDKTNSFVQEYTDALSGLEKDQVSGLVTSSYGIHIIKCTDVYNAPKEKADDGTETVKITSIDQIPSEWQETIKESLQSQGKTTNYQNWLKEKKESSDLKINDMPSGLPYDVDMSKYQTEDSSSAEGSDANVSAAGSTDGDASASADGSADNASSATDAEGKSSAN
;
A
#
# COMPACT_ATOMS: atom_id res chain seq x y z
N ASP A 1 3.29 28.46 24.01
CA ASP A 1 4.51 28.80 23.28
C ASP A 1 5.45 27.59 23.03
N GLU A 2 5.56 26.65 23.96
CA GLU A 2 6.37 25.42 23.78
C GLU A 2 5.90 24.59 22.57
N TYR A 3 4.60 24.33 22.44
CA TYR A 3 4.02 23.58 21.33
C TYR A 3 4.32 24.23 19.95
N ARG A 4 4.30 25.56 19.89
CA ARG A 4 4.64 26.29 18.67
C ARG A 4 6.11 26.13 18.32
N SER A 5 6.99 26.20 19.30
CA SER A 5 8.43 26.01 19.11
C SER A 5 8.77 24.60 18.63
N GLU A 6 8.06 23.60 19.14
CA GLU A 6 8.21 22.22 18.71
C GLU A 6 7.81 22.02 17.25
N ILE A 7 6.65 22.57 16.85
CA ILE A 7 6.21 22.52 15.45
C ILE A 7 7.18 23.24 14.52
N GLU A 8 7.69 24.42 14.92
CA GLU A 8 8.68 25.16 14.14
C GLU A 8 9.97 24.35 13.96
N LEU A 9 10.40 23.64 14.98
CA LEU A 9 11.58 22.77 14.91
C LEU A 9 11.36 21.59 13.95
N GLN A 10 10.21 20.93 14.04
CA GLN A 10 9.85 19.83 13.16
C GLN A 10 9.75 20.28 11.69
N LEU A 11 9.16 21.45 11.44
CA LEU A 11 9.09 22.02 10.10
C LEU A 11 10.46 22.32 9.52
N LYS A 12 11.36 22.92 10.33
CA LYS A 12 12.76 23.18 9.92
C LYS A 12 13.52 21.89 9.65
N ALA A 13 13.33 20.86 10.47
CA ALA A 13 13.95 19.56 10.24
C ALA A 13 13.44 18.90 8.95
N LYS A 14 12.13 19.01 8.67
CA LYS A 14 11.53 18.54 7.43
C LYS A 14 12.03 19.31 6.21
N GLU A 15 12.10 20.64 6.30
CA GLU A 15 12.68 21.46 5.23
C GLU A 15 14.15 21.09 4.97
N LEU A 16 14.95 20.95 6.03
CA LEU A 16 16.33 20.53 5.91
C LEU A 16 16.44 19.15 5.24
N TYR A 17 15.66 18.16 5.69
CA TYR A 17 15.62 16.85 5.06
C TYR A 17 15.26 16.92 3.57
N ASN A 18 14.37 17.82 3.19
CA ASN A 18 13.96 18.01 1.80
C ASN A 18 15.04 18.65 0.92
N THR A 19 16.07 19.27 1.51
CA THR A 19 17.25 19.76 0.75
C THR A 19 18.23 18.65 0.39
N PHE A 20 18.13 17.49 1.02
CA PHE A 20 18.96 16.35 0.64
C PHE A 20 18.32 15.67 -0.58
N GLU A 21 19.14 15.45 -1.57
CA GLU A 21 18.75 14.67 -2.75
C GLU A 21 19.57 13.38 -2.76
N SER A 22 18.98 12.32 -3.27
CA SER A 22 19.76 11.19 -3.72
C SER A 22 20.33 11.58 -5.09
N THR A 23 21.54 12.03 -5.11
CA THR A 23 22.22 12.43 -6.36
C THR A 23 22.79 11.25 -7.13
N GLU A 24 22.76 10.06 -6.53
CA GLU A 24 23.29 8.85 -7.15
C GLU A 24 22.17 8.01 -7.73
N GLU A 25 22.30 7.65 -8.99
CA GLU A 25 21.47 6.60 -9.57
C GLU A 25 21.74 5.29 -8.83
N PRO A 26 20.69 4.52 -8.49
CA PRO A 26 20.86 3.23 -7.84
C PRO A 26 21.77 2.31 -8.67
N SER A 27 22.59 1.53 -7.99
CA SER A 27 23.46 0.59 -8.69
C SER A 27 22.64 -0.46 -9.45
N SER A 28 23.15 -0.94 -10.58
CA SER A 28 22.49 -2.01 -11.32
C SER A 28 22.36 -3.30 -10.50
N GLU A 29 23.27 -3.51 -9.54
CA GLU A 29 23.23 -4.66 -8.63
C GLU A 29 22.08 -4.53 -7.64
N ASP A 30 21.92 -3.37 -7.00
CA ASP A 30 20.79 -3.12 -6.09
C ASP A 30 19.46 -3.20 -6.82
N MET A 31 19.35 -2.58 -8.00
CA MET A 31 18.17 -2.68 -8.84
C MET A 31 17.81 -4.13 -9.16
N LEU A 32 18.81 -4.96 -9.52
CA LEU A 32 18.59 -6.36 -9.83
C LEU A 32 18.18 -7.18 -8.61
N GLN A 33 18.77 -6.91 -7.45
CA GLN A 33 18.41 -7.57 -6.20
C GLN A 33 16.94 -7.31 -5.83
N TYR A 34 16.50 -6.07 -5.91
CA TYR A 34 15.10 -5.72 -5.67
C TYR A 34 14.18 -6.30 -6.75
N ALA A 35 14.58 -6.30 -8.02
CA ALA A 35 13.83 -6.93 -9.10
C ALA A 35 13.63 -8.44 -8.85
N GLN A 36 14.64 -9.14 -8.37
CA GLN A 36 14.54 -10.56 -7.99
C GLN A 36 13.52 -10.77 -6.86
N MET A 37 13.54 -9.88 -5.86
CA MET A 37 12.59 -9.93 -4.75
C MET A 37 11.15 -9.68 -5.23
N TYR A 38 10.95 -8.65 -6.06
CA TYR A 38 9.64 -8.33 -6.65
C TYR A 38 9.11 -9.46 -7.52
N ALA A 39 9.96 -10.01 -8.40
CA ALA A 39 9.59 -11.11 -9.28
C ALA A 39 9.17 -12.35 -8.48
N SER A 40 9.85 -12.65 -7.39
CA SER A 40 9.53 -13.78 -6.53
C SER A 40 8.24 -13.55 -5.72
N ALA A 41 8.01 -12.31 -5.25
CA ALA A 41 6.85 -11.97 -4.44
C ALA A 41 5.56 -11.85 -5.27
N TYR A 42 5.70 -11.42 -6.53
CA TYR A 42 4.56 -11.06 -7.38
C TYR A 42 4.40 -11.95 -8.62
N ASP A 43 4.99 -13.15 -8.61
CA ASP A 43 4.77 -14.14 -9.68
C ASP A 43 3.28 -14.49 -9.76
N GLY A 44 2.71 -14.35 -10.95
CA GLY A 44 1.27 -14.50 -11.17
C GLY A 44 0.42 -13.26 -10.89
N ALA A 45 1.01 -12.12 -10.49
CA ALA A 45 0.27 -10.87 -10.30
C ALA A 45 -0.43 -10.46 -11.61
N LYS A 46 -1.65 -9.92 -11.46
CA LYS A 46 -2.46 -9.48 -12.58
C LYS A 46 -2.63 -7.97 -12.58
N ARG A 47 -2.55 -7.37 -13.76
CA ARG A 47 -2.97 -5.99 -13.99
C ARG A 47 -4.40 -5.98 -14.44
N SER A 48 -5.18 -5.03 -13.94
CA SER A 48 -6.59 -4.94 -14.29
C SER A 48 -7.03 -3.53 -14.62
N SER A 49 -8.14 -3.47 -15.35
CA SER A 49 -8.97 -2.30 -15.49
C SER A 49 -10.38 -2.64 -15.07
N HIS A 50 -11.13 -1.66 -14.56
CA HIS A 50 -12.53 -1.90 -14.22
C HIS A 50 -13.46 -0.75 -14.61
N ILE A 51 -14.75 -1.06 -14.64
CA ILE A 51 -15.84 -0.11 -14.76
C ILE A 51 -16.74 -0.34 -13.55
N LEU A 52 -16.94 0.69 -12.73
CA LEU A 52 -17.77 0.63 -11.54
C LEU A 52 -19.13 1.29 -11.83
N PHE A 53 -20.22 0.60 -11.48
CA PHE A 53 -21.58 1.09 -11.53
C PHE A 53 -22.19 1.13 -10.13
N ASP A 54 -23.23 1.94 -9.95
CA ASP A 54 -24.02 1.93 -8.73
C ASP A 54 -24.72 0.57 -8.56
N SER A 55 -25.00 0.14 -7.33
CA SER A 55 -25.54 -1.18 -7.02
C SER A 55 -26.93 -1.45 -7.62
N ASP A 56 -27.67 -0.39 -7.95
CA ASP A 56 -29.01 -0.43 -8.55
C ASP A 56 -29.00 -0.26 -10.07
N ASP A 57 -27.85 -0.09 -10.70
CA ASP A 57 -27.70 0.15 -12.15
C ASP A 57 -27.26 -1.10 -12.94
N GLU A 58 -27.74 -2.27 -12.52
CA GLU A 58 -27.40 -3.56 -13.14
C GLU A 58 -27.76 -3.61 -14.63
N ALA A 59 -28.89 -2.99 -15.00
CA ALA A 59 -29.34 -2.98 -16.39
C ALA A 59 -28.37 -2.25 -17.33
N THR A 60 -27.84 -1.09 -16.91
CA THR A 60 -26.81 -0.36 -17.66
C THR A 60 -25.49 -1.12 -17.68
N ALA A 61 -25.09 -1.70 -16.54
CA ALA A 61 -23.88 -2.52 -16.47
C ALA A 61 -23.93 -3.69 -17.44
N GLN A 62 -25.09 -4.37 -17.52
CA GLN A 62 -25.27 -5.49 -18.46
C GLN A 62 -25.28 -5.05 -19.93
N ASP A 63 -25.87 -3.90 -20.24
CA ASP A 63 -25.86 -3.34 -21.61
C ASP A 63 -24.43 -2.99 -22.03
N VAL A 64 -23.66 -2.32 -21.15
CA VAL A 64 -22.26 -1.97 -21.39
C VAL A 64 -21.41 -3.23 -21.56
N LEU A 65 -21.58 -4.25 -20.71
CA LEU A 65 -20.87 -5.53 -20.85
C LEU A 65 -21.14 -6.19 -22.19
N ASN A 66 -22.41 -6.19 -22.64
CA ASN A 66 -22.79 -6.76 -23.93
C ASN A 66 -22.12 -6.02 -25.10
N LYS A 67 -22.05 -4.68 -25.05
CA LYS A 67 -21.39 -3.86 -26.06
C LYS A 67 -19.88 -4.09 -26.09
N ILE A 68 -19.25 -4.25 -24.92
CA ILE A 68 -17.83 -4.59 -24.83
C ILE A 68 -17.58 -5.96 -25.45
N ASN A 69 -18.37 -6.97 -25.08
CA ASN A 69 -18.22 -8.35 -25.57
C ASN A 69 -18.47 -8.48 -27.08
N SER A 70 -19.34 -7.63 -27.64
CA SER A 70 -19.57 -7.57 -29.09
C SER A 70 -18.54 -6.76 -29.87
N GLY A 71 -17.65 -6.04 -29.17
CA GLY A 71 -16.68 -5.13 -29.79
C GLY A 71 -17.28 -3.80 -30.27
N GLU A 72 -18.54 -3.52 -29.96
CA GLU A 72 -19.21 -2.25 -30.27
C GLU A 72 -18.64 -1.08 -29.45
N LEU A 73 -18.19 -1.36 -28.22
CA LEU A 73 -17.65 -0.37 -27.30
C LEU A 73 -16.29 -0.84 -26.78
N ASP A 74 -15.28 0.01 -26.89
CA ASP A 74 -13.97 -0.23 -26.31
C ASP A 74 -14.05 -0.14 -24.77
N PHE A 75 -13.28 -0.98 -24.06
CA PHE A 75 -13.34 -1.05 -22.60
C PHE A 75 -12.90 0.27 -21.95
N ALA A 76 -11.83 0.89 -22.45
CA ALA A 76 -11.32 2.13 -21.88
C ALA A 76 -12.28 3.31 -22.12
N GLU A 77 -12.92 3.36 -23.29
CA GLU A 77 -13.95 4.34 -23.56
C GLU A 77 -15.21 4.11 -22.72
N ALA A 78 -15.59 2.84 -22.50
CA ALA A 78 -16.67 2.49 -21.58
C ALA A 78 -16.37 2.95 -20.14
N ALA A 79 -15.14 2.75 -19.66
CA ALA A 79 -14.71 3.20 -18.33
C ALA A 79 -14.85 4.72 -18.20
N LYS A 80 -14.34 5.49 -19.17
CA LYS A 80 -14.45 6.96 -19.17
C LYS A 80 -15.89 7.44 -19.15
N GLN A 81 -16.76 6.75 -19.87
CA GLN A 81 -18.15 7.18 -20.05
C GLN A 81 -19.04 6.77 -18.87
N TYR A 82 -18.89 5.56 -18.34
CA TYR A 82 -19.86 4.96 -17.43
C TYR A 82 -19.31 4.75 -16.01
N SER A 83 -17.98 4.65 -15.82
CA SER A 83 -17.44 4.33 -14.51
C SER A 83 -17.71 5.42 -13.47
N LYS A 84 -18.14 5.01 -12.28
CA LYS A 84 -18.29 5.85 -11.08
C LYS A 84 -16.97 5.94 -10.29
N ASP A 85 -15.99 5.11 -10.59
CA ASP A 85 -14.67 5.23 -9.98
C ASP A 85 -13.89 6.39 -10.57
N THR A 86 -13.86 7.51 -9.84
CA THR A 86 -13.16 8.73 -10.25
C THR A 86 -11.63 8.58 -10.23
N GLY A 87 -11.11 7.57 -9.53
CA GLY A 87 -9.67 7.32 -9.43
C GLY A 87 -9.09 6.71 -10.71
N SER A 88 -9.85 5.86 -11.41
CA SER A 88 -9.37 5.13 -12.58
C SER A 88 -10.08 5.45 -13.89
N LYS A 89 -11.29 6.00 -13.86
CA LYS A 89 -12.13 6.18 -15.07
C LYS A 89 -11.42 6.93 -16.20
N ASP A 90 -10.71 8.03 -15.87
CA ASP A 90 -10.04 8.87 -16.88
C ASP A 90 -8.80 8.18 -17.49
N ALA A 91 -8.23 7.21 -16.76
CA ALA A 91 -7.18 6.31 -17.22
C ALA A 91 -7.74 5.05 -17.92
N GLY A 92 -9.02 5.06 -18.36
CA GLY A 92 -9.63 3.91 -19.01
C GLY A 92 -9.93 2.76 -18.05
N GLY A 93 -10.13 3.07 -16.76
CA GLY A 93 -10.42 2.11 -15.71
C GLY A 93 -9.20 1.40 -15.13
N ASP A 94 -7.98 1.78 -15.50
CA ASP A 94 -6.75 1.11 -15.07
C ASP A 94 -6.56 1.22 -13.56
N THR A 95 -6.52 0.07 -12.88
CA THR A 95 -6.27 -0.07 -11.44
C THR A 95 -4.85 -0.51 -11.12
N GLY A 96 -4.03 -0.71 -12.14
CA GLY A 96 -2.64 -1.17 -12.01
C GLY A 96 -2.53 -2.66 -11.65
N TRP A 97 -1.37 -3.03 -11.12
CA TRP A 97 -1.05 -4.39 -10.71
C TRP A 97 -1.58 -4.72 -9.32
N ASP A 98 -2.34 -5.81 -9.20
CA ASP A 98 -2.68 -6.38 -7.89
C ASP A 98 -1.48 -7.16 -7.33
N LYS A 99 -0.73 -6.53 -6.45
CA LYS A 99 0.46 -7.12 -5.83
C LYS A 99 0.18 -7.80 -4.48
N THR A 100 -0.90 -7.41 -3.81
CA THR A 100 -1.12 -7.76 -2.39
C THR A 100 -2.53 -8.21 -2.09
N ASN A 101 -3.34 -8.54 -3.10
CA ASN A 101 -4.78 -8.78 -2.95
C ASN A 101 -5.44 -7.62 -2.19
N SER A 102 -5.13 -6.38 -2.59
CA SER A 102 -5.59 -5.15 -1.93
C SER A 102 -7.02 -4.77 -2.30
N PHE A 103 -7.58 -5.42 -3.31
CA PHE A 103 -8.97 -5.24 -3.70
C PHE A 103 -9.91 -6.01 -2.78
N VAL A 104 -11.20 -5.68 -2.85
CA VAL A 104 -12.23 -6.47 -2.16
C VAL A 104 -12.27 -7.90 -2.69
N GLN A 105 -12.68 -8.83 -1.83
CA GLN A 105 -12.58 -10.28 -2.12
C GLN A 105 -13.26 -10.66 -3.43
N GLU A 106 -14.44 -10.12 -3.68
CA GLU A 106 -15.23 -10.42 -4.90
C GLU A 106 -14.49 -9.98 -6.17
N TYR A 107 -13.78 -8.85 -6.11
CA TYR A 107 -12.94 -8.37 -7.21
C TYR A 107 -11.75 -9.29 -7.44
N THR A 108 -11.03 -9.61 -6.35
CA THR A 108 -9.85 -10.47 -6.39
C THR A 108 -10.20 -11.88 -6.91
N ASP A 109 -11.31 -12.45 -6.43
CA ASP A 109 -11.77 -13.77 -6.89
C ASP A 109 -12.09 -13.76 -8.39
N ALA A 110 -12.81 -12.73 -8.84
CA ALA A 110 -13.12 -12.60 -10.27
C ALA A 110 -11.85 -12.41 -11.11
N LEU A 111 -10.96 -11.51 -10.71
CA LEU A 111 -9.70 -11.26 -11.42
C LEU A 111 -8.82 -12.51 -11.47
N SER A 112 -8.77 -13.30 -10.39
CA SER A 112 -7.96 -14.53 -10.32
C SER A 112 -8.32 -15.54 -11.43
N GLY A 113 -9.58 -15.61 -11.81
CA GLY A 113 -10.09 -16.49 -12.87
C GLY A 113 -9.87 -15.99 -14.30
N LEU A 114 -9.44 -14.74 -14.49
CA LEU A 114 -9.28 -14.16 -15.83
C LEU A 114 -7.88 -14.39 -16.39
N GLU A 115 -7.80 -14.72 -17.65
CA GLU A 115 -6.57 -14.66 -18.44
C GLU A 115 -6.37 -13.25 -19.01
N LYS A 116 -5.16 -12.98 -19.52
CA LYS A 116 -4.86 -11.71 -20.19
C LYS A 116 -5.90 -11.42 -21.28
N ASP A 117 -6.36 -10.18 -21.34
CA ASP A 117 -7.38 -9.62 -22.24
C ASP A 117 -8.81 -10.11 -21.98
N GLN A 118 -9.03 -11.00 -21.03
CA GLN A 118 -10.39 -11.44 -20.68
C GLN A 118 -11.13 -10.39 -19.83
N VAL A 119 -12.45 -10.35 -20.06
CA VAL A 119 -13.41 -9.52 -19.33
C VAL A 119 -14.30 -10.42 -18.48
N SER A 120 -14.56 -10.00 -17.24
CA SER A 120 -15.46 -10.71 -16.31
C SER A 120 -16.93 -10.59 -16.72
N GLY A 121 -17.80 -11.36 -16.07
CA GLY A 121 -19.21 -11.01 -15.92
C GLY A 121 -19.39 -9.81 -15.00
N LEU A 122 -20.63 -9.55 -14.60
CA LEU A 122 -20.93 -8.56 -13.56
C LEU A 122 -20.48 -9.11 -12.20
N VAL A 123 -19.70 -8.32 -11.47
CA VAL A 123 -19.15 -8.67 -10.15
C VAL A 123 -19.70 -7.68 -9.13
N THR A 124 -20.50 -8.15 -8.19
CA THR A 124 -21.11 -7.31 -7.15
C THR A 124 -20.22 -7.28 -5.91
N SER A 125 -19.94 -6.09 -5.40
CA SER A 125 -19.22 -5.86 -4.16
C SER A 125 -19.91 -4.81 -3.28
N SER A 126 -19.32 -4.48 -2.15
CA SER A 126 -19.80 -3.37 -1.30
C SER A 126 -19.71 -1.99 -1.94
N TYR A 127 -18.92 -1.84 -3.00
CA TYR A 127 -18.77 -0.58 -3.74
C TYR A 127 -19.76 -0.42 -4.90
N GLY A 128 -20.41 -1.51 -5.34
CA GLY A 128 -21.30 -1.51 -6.48
C GLY A 128 -21.06 -2.71 -7.40
N ILE A 129 -21.39 -2.53 -8.68
CA ILE A 129 -21.23 -3.56 -9.71
C ILE A 129 -19.99 -3.22 -10.54
N HIS A 130 -19.09 -4.20 -10.69
CA HIS A 130 -17.86 -4.07 -11.47
C HIS A 130 -17.96 -4.91 -12.76
N ILE A 131 -17.40 -4.37 -13.84
CA ILE A 131 -16.92 -5.14 -14.99
C ILE A 131 -15.40 -5.04 -14.95
N ILE A 132 -14.71 -6.19 -14.90
CA ILE A 132 -13.26 -6.25 -14.70
C ILE A 132 -12.62 -6.82 -15.96
N LYS A 133 -11.53 -6.21 -16.42
CA LYS A 133 -10.69 -6.72 -17.50
C LYS A 133 -9.30 -7.01 -16.94
N CYS A 134 -8.80 -8.22 -17.15
CA CYS A 134 -7.39 -8.53 -16.93
C CYS A 134 -6.59 -7.98 -18.11
N THR A 135 -5.76 -6.97 -17.89
CA THR A 135 -4.99 -6.31 -18.95
C THR A 135 -3.61 -6.90 -19.13
N ASP A 136 -3.04 -7.46 -18.07
CA ASP A 136 -1.77 -8.20 -18.14
C ASP A 136 -1.63 -9.21 -17.00
N VAL A 137 -0.70 -10.16 -17.18
CA VAL A 137 -0.33 -11.17 -16.18
C VAL A 137 1.19 -11.25 -16.14
N TYR A 138 1.76 -11.00 -14.98
CA TYR A 138 3.19 -11.14 -14.79
C TYR A 138 3.55 -12.61 -14.51
N ASN A 139 4.37 -13.20 -15.35
CA ASN A 139 4.93 -14.53 -15.16
C ASN A 139 6.44 -14.39 -15.00
N ALA A 140 6.93 -14.59 -13.79
CA ALA A 140 8.34 -14.46 -13.51
C ALA A 140 9.16 -15.52 -14.29
N PRO A 141 10.32 -15.15 -14.86
CA PRO A 141 11.25 -16.13 -15.41
C PRO A 141 11.67 -17.12 -14.34
N LYS A 142 11.71 -18.42 -14.71
CA LYS A 142 12.07 -19.51 -13.80
C LYS A 142 13.23 -20.31 -14.33
N GLU A 143 14.13 -20.69 -13.44
CA GLU A 143 15.19 -21.67 -13.72
C GLU A 143 14.82 -23.00 -13.08
N LYS A 144 15.00 -24.06 -13.84
CA LYS A 144 14.73 -25.42 -13.38
C LYS A 144 16.01 -26.07 -12.90
N ALA A 145 16.01 -26.53 -11.66
CA ALA A 145 17.13 -27.33 -11.10
C ALA A 145 17.08 -28.79 -11.56
N ASP A 146 18.16 -29.51 -11.36
CA ASP A 146 18.30 -30.95 -11.76
C ASP A 146 17.29 -31.85 -11.05
N ASP A 147 16.83 -31.46 -9.86
CA ASP A 147 15.81 -32.18 -9.09
C ASP A 147 14.37 -31.88 -9.56
N GLY A 148 14.22 -31.02 -10.57
CA GLY A 148 12.94 -30.61 -11.13
C GLY A 148 12.30 -29.41 -10.44
N THR A 149 12.90 -28.84 -9.39
CA THR A 149 12.43 -27.64 -8.70
C THR A 149 12.59 -26.42 -9.62
N GLU A 150 11.55 -25.58 -9.69
CA GLU A 150 11.58 -24.32 -10.42
C GLU A 150 11.71 -23.16 -9.43
N THR A 151 12.70 -22.30 -9.66
CA THR A 151 12.93 -21.10 -8.86
C THR A 151 12.90 -19.86 -9.75
N VAL A 152 12.27 -18.78 -9.26
CA VAL A 152 12.27 -17.49 -9.97
C VAL A 152 13.70 -16.99 -10.06
N LYS A 153 14.11 -16.59 -11.26
CA LYS A 153 15.45 -16.05 -11.52
C LYS A 153 15.40 -14.88 -12.48
N ILE A 154 15.77 -13.72 -11.97
CA ILE A 154 15.91 -12.50 -12.73
C ILE A 154 17.38 -12.25 -13.05
N THR A 155 17.69 -11.97 -14.30
CA THR A 155 19.02 -11.66 -14.79
C THR A 155 19.16 -10.23 -15.35
N SER A 156 18.02 -9.57 -15.56
CA SER A 156 17.93 -8.18 -15.99
C SER A 156 16.70 -7.51 -15.38
N ILE A 157 16.80 -6.23 -15.11
CA ILE A 157 15.69 -5.40 -14.61
C ILE A 157 14.51 -5.36 -15.59
N ASP A 158 14.77 -5.50 -16.90
CA ASP A 158 13.74 -5.49 -17.93
C ASP A 158 12.78 -6.70 -17.88
N GLN A 159 13.09 -7.69 -17.06
CA GLN A 159 12.25 -8.88 -16.85
C GLN A 159 11.10 -8.65 -15.87
N ILE A 160 11.00 -7.45 -15.28
CA ILE A 160 9.86 -7.02 -14.49
C ILE A 160 9.15 -5.83 -15.15
N PRO A 161 7.86 -5.59 -14.87
CA PRO A 161 7.12 -4.44 -15.39
C PRO A 161 7.83 -3.11 -15.13
N SER A 162 7.79 -2.20 -16.09
CA SER A 162 8.46 -0.88 -16.00
C SER A 162 8.01 -0.06 -14.80
N GLU A 163 6.75 -0.17 -14.42
CA GLU A 163 6.21 0.50 -13.21
C GLU A 163 6.87 0.00 -11.92
N TRP A 164 7.22 -1.29 -11.88
CA TRP A 164 7.95 -1.83 -10.73
C TRP A 164 9.42 -1.40 -10.75
N GLN A 165 10.02 -1.28 -11.92
CA GLN A 165 11.38 -0.74 -12.06
C GLN A 165 11.44 0.68 -11.52
N GLU A 166 10.47 1.53 -11.86
CA GLU A 166 10.38 2.91 -11.36
C GLU A 166 10.16 2.93 -9.84
N THR A 167 9.22 2.12 -9.33
CA THR A 167 8.98 1.99 -7.88
C THR A 167 10.24 1.58 -7.12
N ILE A 168 11.02 0.63 -7.66
CA ILE A 168 12.29 0.19 -7.07
C ILE A 168 13.30 1.33 -7.08
N LYS A 169 13.44 2.04 -8.21
CA LYS A 169 14.33 3.17 -8.35
C LYS A 169 14.01 4.27 -7.34
N GLU A 170 12.76 4.69 -7.24
CA GLU A 170 12.29 5.69 -6.28
C GLU A 170 12.55 5.27 -4.83
N SER A 171 12.32 4.00 -4.52
CA SER A 171 12.58 3.45 -3.19
C SER A 171 14.05 3.51 -2.82
N LEU A 172 14.94 3.07 -3.71
CA LEU A 172 16.39 3.13 -3.52
C LEU A 172 16.91 4.56 -3.41
N GLN A 173 16.39 5.47 -4.24
CA GLN A 173 16.72 6.90 -4.14
C GLN A 173 16.27 7.50 -2.81
N SER A 174 15.08 7.15 -2.32
CA SER A 174 14.59 7.59 -1.02
C SER A 174 15.46 7.08 0.13
N GLN A 175 15.91 5.82 0.05
CA GLN A 175 16.86 5.25 1.02
C GLN A 175 18.20 5.98 0.98
N GLY A 176 18.74 6.26 -0.21
CA GLY A 176 19.97 7.03 -0.38
C GLY A 176 19.86 8.44 0.21
N LYS A 177 18.75 9.14 -0.02
CA LYS A 177 18.44 10.43 0.60
C LYS A 177 18.47 10.36 2.12
N THR A 178 17.83 9.35 2.70
CA THR A 178 17.81 9.14 4.15
C THR A 178 19.19 8.88 4.71
N THR A 179 19.97 8.04 4.04
CA THR A 179 21.36 7.74 4.43
C THR A 179 22.23 9.00 4.40
N ASN A 180 22.14 9.80 3.34
CA ASN A 180 22.88 11.05 3.20
C ASN A 180 22.53 12.04 4.33
N TYR A 181 21.26 12.17 4.66
CA TYR A 181 20.79 12.99 5.77
C TYR A 181 21.34 12.51 7.12
N GLN A 182 21.29 11.21 7.38
CA GLN A 182 21.80 10.62 8.62
C GLN A 182 23.30 10.78 8.76
N ASN A 183 24.06 10.56 7.69
CA ASN A 183 25.51 10.78 7.65
C ASN A 183 25.86 12.24 7.93
N TRP A 184 25.12 13.17 7.33
CA TRP A 184 25.27 14.60 7.58
C TRP A 184 24.99 14.95 9.05
N LEU A 185 23.88 14.40 9.63
CA LEU A 185 23.58 14.62 11.05
C LEU A 185 24.69 14.09 11.97
N LYS A 186 25.22 12.91 11.66
CA LYS A 186 26.32 12.30 12.40
C LYS A 186 27.57 13.19 12.35
N GLU A 187 27.96 13.61 11.14
CA GLU A 187 29.09 14.51 10.96
C GLU A 187 28.91 15.84 11.71
N LYS A 188 27.74 16.44 11.63
CA LYS A 188 27.41 17.67 12.36
C LYS A 188 27.45 17.49 13.87
N LYS A 189 26.92 16.38 14.36
CA LYS A 189 26.97 16.04 15.78
C LYS A 189 28.41 15.87 16.28
N GLU A 190 29.25 15.18 15.50
CA GLU A 190 30.66 14.96 15.83
C GLU A 190 31.49 16.24 15.75
N SER A 191 31.21 17.12 14.79
CA SER A 191 31.89 18.38 14.57
C SER A 191 31.41 19.55 15.45
N SER A 192 30.28 19.38 16.14
CA SER A 192 29.68 20.40 17.01
C SER A 192 30.11 20.16 18.45
N ASP A 193 30.39 21.25 19.20
CA ASP A 193 30.63 21.19 20.65
C ASP A 193 29.30 21.02 21.41
N LEU A 194 28.65 19.88 21.15
CA LEU A 194 27.38 19.52 21.74
C LEU A 194 27.56 19.02 23.17
N LYS A 195 27.15 19.84 24.13
CA LYS A 195 27.08 19.44 25.52
C LYS A 195 25.73 18.82 25.81
N ILE A 196 25.68 17.50 25.85
CA ILE A 196 24.50 16.77 26.30
C ILE A 196 24.56 16.75 27.81
N ASN A 197 23.65 17.46 28.47
CA ASN A 197 23.55 17.41 29.93
C ASN A 197 22.91 16.09 30.34
N ASP A 198 23.32 15.53 31.45
CA ASP A 198 22.69 14.37 32.03
C ASP A 198 21.20 14.68 32.33
N MET A 199 20.37 13.69 32.15
CA MET A 199 18.94 13.83 32.47
C MET A 199 18.81 14.12 33.97
N PRO A 200 18.04 15.14 34.42
CA PRO A 200 17.83 15.40 35.83
C PRO A 200 17.30 14.15 36.53
N SER A 201 17.93 13.77 37.63
CA SER A 201 17.45 12.66 38.46
C SER A 201 16.14 13.03 39.17
N GLY A 202 15.26 12.07 39.36
CA GLY A 202 14.03 12.26 40.13
C GLY A 202 12.83 12.82 39.32
N LEU A 203 12.87 12.71 37.99
CA LEU A 203 11.69 12.99 37.17
C LEU A 203 10.59 11.95 37.42
N PRO A 204 9.30 12.33 37.32
CA PRO A 204 8.18 11.38 37.52
C PRO A 204 8.17 10.19 36.55
N TYR A 205 9.03 10.23 35.53
CA TYR A 205 9.20 9.20 34.50
C TYR A 205 10.60 8.57 34.53
N ASP A 206 11.31 8.68 35.67
CA ASP A 206 12.62 8.04 35.84
C ASP A 206 12.39 6.52 35.93
N VAL A 207 12.40 5.89 34.77
CA VAL A 207 12.30 4.44 34.63
C VAL A 207 13.70 3.88 34.85
N ASP A 208 13.89 3.14 35.93
CA ASP A 208 15.12 2.38 36.16
C ASP A 208 15.30 1.32 35.06
N MET A 209 16.02 1.69 34.01
CA MET A 209 16.28 0.82 32.87
C MET A 209 17.11 -0.41 33.22
N SER A 210 17.77 -0.43 34.41
CA SER A 210 18.53 -1.60 34.86
C SER A 210 17.65 -2.82 35.09
N LYS A 211 16.36 -2.60 35.35
CA LYS A 211 15.37 -3.66 35.55
C LYS A 211 14.89 -4.33 34.23
N TYR A 212 15.24 -3.73 33.10
CA TYR A 212 14.83 -4.19 31.76
C TYR A 212 16.02 -4.66 30.92
N GLN A 213 17.24 -4.58 31.46
CA GLN A 213 18.40 -5.20 30.84
C GLN A 213 18.38 -6.70 31.20
N THR A 214 17.85 -7.52 30.30
CA THR A 214 18.04 -8.96 30.38
C THR A 214 19.52 -9.28 30.19
N GLU A 215 20.05 -10.16 31.03
CA GLU A 215 21.45 -10.64 31.02
C GLU A 215 21.72 -11.49 29.75
N ASP A 216 21.55 -10.92 28.56
CA ASP A 216 21.85 -11.62 27.30
C ASP A 216 22.40 -10.66 26.23
N SER A 217 23.52 -10.02 26.55
CA SER A 217 24.28 -9.27 25.56
C SER A 217 25.76 -9.65 25.54
N SER A 218 26.03 -10.95 25.44
CA SER A 218 27.35 -11.44 25.05
C SER A 218 27.22 -12.24 23.76
N SER A 219 26.94 -11.57 22.65
CA SER A 219 27.30 -11.91 21.27
C SER A 219 26.32 -11.28 20.29
N ALA A 220 26.55 -10.05 19.87
CA ALA A 220 26.08 -9.56 18.59
C ALA A 220 26.91 -8.35 18.18
N GLU A 221 28.05 -8.61 17.62
CA GLU A 221 28.62 -7.72 16.62
C GLU A 221 27.73 -7.85 15.38
N GLY A 222 27.18 -6.75 14.90
CA GLY A 222 26.65 -6.59 13.55
C GLY A 222 25.23 -7.09 13.34
N SER A 223 24.25 -6.25 13.62
CA SER A 223 23.04 -6.22 12.80
C SER A 223 22.45 -4.82 12.87
N ASP A 224 22.49 -4.16 11.73
CA ASP A 224 21.85 -2.89 11.47
C ASP A 224 20.36 -2.96 11.84
N ALA A 225 19.96 -2.09 12.73
CA ALA A 225 18.56 -1.91 13.09
C ALA A 225 17.82 -1.29 11.89
N ASN A 226 17.14 -2.13 11.15
CA ASN A 226 16.17 -1.73 10.14
C ASN A 226 14.97 -1.10 10.83
N VAL A 227 14.97 0.22 10.93
CA VAL A 227 13.78 0.97 11.32
C VAL A 227 12.90 1.11 10.08
N SER A 228 11.93 0.23 9.96
CA SER A 228 10.85 0.37 8.99
C SER A 228 10.13 1.70 9.23
N ALA A 229 10.36 2.67 8.35
CA ALA A 229 9.54 3.86 8.26
C ALA A 229 8.18 3.45 7.68
N ALA A 230 7.17 3.34 8.54
CA ALA A 230 5.80 3.24 8.12
C ALA A 230 5.41 4.51 7.37
N GLY A 231 5.11 4.38 6.09
CA GLY A 231 4.54 5.44 5.27
C GLY A 231 3.17 5.83 5.82
N SER A 232 3.08 7.08 6.26
CA SER A 232 1.82 7.70 6.64
C SER A 232 1.12 8.15 5.37
N THR A 233 0.08 7.46 4.98
CA THR A 233 -0.88 7.96 4.00
C THR A 233 -1.86 8.88 4.71
N ASP A 234 -1.95 10.12 4.24
CA ASP A 234 -2.94 11.09 4.66
C ASP A 234 -4.35 10.55 4.39
N GLY A 235 -5.07 10.24 5.46
CA GLY A 235 -6.49 9.98 5.45
C GLY A 235 -7.20 11.07 6.24
N ASP A 236 -7.92 11.91 5.54
CA ASP A 236 -8.80 12.94 6.08
C ASP A 236 -9.85 12.30 7.00
N ALA A 237 -9.75 12.55 8.31
CA ALA A 237 -10.71 12.12 9.30
C ALA A 237 -11.52 13.32 9.77
N SER A 238 -12.69 13.49 9.19
CA SER A 238 -13.75 14.35 9.73
C SER A 238 -14.28 13.74 11.03
N ALA A 239 -14.00 14.41 12.13
CA ALA A 239 -14.54 14.08 13.44
C ALA A 239 -15.97 14.56 13.58
N SER A 240 -16.88 13.69 13.96
CA SER A 240 -18.12 14.05 14.66
C SER A 240 -18.21 13.26 15.94
N ALA A 241 -17.99 13.96 17.04
CA ALA A 241 -18.34 13.52 18.37
C ALA A 241 -19.82 13.78 18.62
N ASP A 242 -20.57 12.80 19.09
CA ASP A 242 -21.49 13.05 20.19
C ASP A 242 -21.75 11.76 20.98
N GLY A 243 -21.69 11.90 22.29
CA GLY A 243 -21.84 10.85 23.26
C GLY A 243 -23.30 10.69 23.70
N SER A 244 -23.61 9.60 24.22
CA SER A 244 -24.20 9.45 25.55
C SER A 244 -24.60 8.01 25.80
N ALA A 245 -24.14 7.51 26.93
CA ALA A 245 -24.66 6.32 27.58
C ALA A 245 -26.08 6.56 28.14
N ASP A 246 -26.85 5.48 28.19
CA ASP A 246 -27.56 4.99 29.40
C ASP A 246 -28.50 3.84 29.00
N ASN A 247 -28.24 2.74 29.46
CA ASN A 247 -28.70 1.83 30.50
C ASN A 247 -30.22 1.64 30.66
N ALA A 248 -30.53 0.37 30.85
CA ALA A 248 -31.61 -0.27 31.61
C ALA A 248 -32.86 -0.72 30.84
N SER A 249 -32.91 -2.02 30.65
CA SER A 249 -33.73 -2.99 31.48
C SER A 249 -35.25 -2.99 31.30
N SER A 250 -35.66 -4.18 31.06
CA SER A 250 -36.85 -4.95 31.53
C SER A 250 -37.99 -5.13 30.52
N ALA A 251 -38.12 -6.34 30.12
CA ALA A 251 -39.21 -7.33 30.26
C ALA A 251 -40.63 -6.77 30.37
N THR A 252 -41.51 -7.29 29.57
CA THR A 252 -42.61 -8.19 29.87
C THR A 252 -43.64 -8.22 28.73
N ASP A 253 -43.88 -9.43 28.31
CA ASP A 253 -45.18 -10.09 28.06
C ASP A 253 -46.38 -9.38 27.40
N ALA A 254 -46.89 -10.11 26.49
CA ALA A 254 -48.26 -10.59 26.39
C ALA A 254 -49.09 -10.21 25.18
N GLU A 255 -49.36 -11.22 24.42
CA GLU A 255 -50.65 -11.67 23.87
C GLU A 255 -51.60 -10.65 23.21
N GLY A 256 -52.08 -11.08 22.05
CA GLY A 256 -53.48 -10.87 21.76
C GLY A 256 -53.89 -10.68 20.30
N LYS A 257 -54.14 -11.77 19.62
CA LYS A 257 -55.31 -12.05 18.76
C LYS A 257 -55.87 -10.97 17.80
N SER A 258 -55.88 -11.33 16.51
CA SER A 258 -57.06 -11.84 15.80
C SER A 258 -57.74 -10.84 14.83
N SER A 259 -57.89 -11.33 13.63
CA SER A 259 -59.03 -11.30 12.71
C SER A 259 -59.22 -10.12 11.77
N ALA A 260 -59.14 -10.51 10.51
CA ALA A 260 -60.12 -10.39 9.44
C ALA A 260 -60.54 -8.99 8.95
N ASN A 261 -60.18 -8.69 7.75
CA ASN A 261 -61.04 -8.72 6.55
C ASN A 261 -60.17 -8.60 5.32
#